data_65a73850bbb54f7e5e439bb5a7e0b71a
#
_entry.id   65a73850bbb54f7e5e439bb5a7e0b71a
#
_cell.length_a   1.000
_cell.length_b   1.000
_cell.length_c   1.000
_cell.angle_alpha   90.00
_cell.angle_beta   90.00
_cell.angle_gamma   90.00
#
_symmetry.space_group_name_H-M   'P 1'
#
loop_
_entity.id
_entity.type
_entity.pdbx_description
1 polymer ?
#
loop_
_entity_poly.entity_id
_entity_poly.type
_entity_poly.pdbx_seq_one_letter_code
_entity_poly.pdbx_strand_id
1 'polypeptide(L)'
;MLRSLVGSEMCIRDSLEEYEAYCWTAHGRYPTNTPGWWGGAHPFSLLEWSVVHNGEISSYDANRRCVEMFGYQCTLQTDTEVMAYIADYLLRRQGLTLEETASVMAAPFWSTIERMEPQEAERLTYLRKVFPSLLLTGPFSIILGFSGGLMALNDRLKLRSMVVGEKDDRVFISSEEAAIRVMEPDAENIWAPMGGEPVIVRLKEGTY
;
A
#
# COMPACT_ATOMS: atom_id res chain seq x y z
N MET A 1 2.74 10.05 -28.05
CA MET A 1 2.23 11.05 -27.12
C MET A 1 1.30 10.33 -26.14
N LEU A 2 1.87 9.80 -25.06
CA LEU A 2 1.07 9.22 -23.98
C LEU A 2 0.58 10.38 -23.11
N ARG A 3 -0.65 10.80 -23.30
CA ARG A 3 -1.32 11.70 -22.37
C ARG A 3 -1.47 10.94 -21.07
N SER A 4 -1.03 11.55 -19.97
CA SER A 4 -1.37 11.13 -18.62
C SER A 4 -2.90 11.05 -18.48
N LEU A 5 -3.43 9.84 -18.43
CA LEU A 5 -4.87 9.56 -18.45
C LEU A 5 -5.50 9.51 -17.04
N VAL A 6 -4.76 9.94 -16.01
CA VAL A 6 -5.15 9.73 -14.61
C VAL A 6 -6.40 10.51 -14.20
N GLY A 7 -6.66 11.67 -14.77
CA GLY A 7 -7.83 12.48 -14.40
C GLY A 7 -9.09 12.17 -15.22
N SER A 8 -8.97 12.13 -16.55
CA SER A 8 -10.13 12.02 -17.45
C SER A 8 -10.71 10.61 -17.56
N GLU A 9 -9.89 9.56 -17.49
CA GLU A 9 -10.41 8.18 -17.54
C GLU A 9 -11.13 7.78 -16.26
N MET A 10 -10.68 8.25 -15.10
CA MET A 10 -11.36 7.98 -13.85
C MET A 10 -12.76 8.62 -13.84
N CYS A 11 -12.87 9.89 -14.25
CA CYS A 11 -14.17 10.58 -14.34
C CYS A 11 -15.11 9.99 -15.42
N ILE A 12 -14.59 9.30 -16.42
CA ILE A 12 -15.42 8.60 -17.40
C ILE A 12 -15.90 7.25 -16.82
N ARG A 13 -15.03 6.55 -16.09
CA ARG A 13 -15.34 5.22 -15.54
C ARG A 13 -16.29 5.29 -14.36
N ASP A 14 -16.15 6.26 -13.48
CA ASP A 14 -17.04 6.44 -12.33
C ASP A 14 -18.47 6.86 -12.72
N SER A 15 -18.66 7.34 -13.96
CA SER A 15 -19.99 7.63 -14.52
C SER A 15 -20.66 6.44 -15.20
N LEU A 16 -19.95 5.31 -15.32
CA LEU A 16 -20.49 4.07 -15.90
C LEU A 16 -20.96 3.14 -14.78
N GLU A 17 -22.21 2.72 -14.84
CA GLU A 17 -22.84 1.82 -13.85
C GLU A 17 -22.04 0.53 -13.64
N GLU A 18 -21.40 0.02 -14.71
CA GLU A 18 -20.57 -1.19 -14.66
C GLU A 18 -19.29 -1.03 -13.82
N TYR A 19 -18.90 0.20 -13.53
CA TYR A 19 -17.72 0.53 -12.70
C TYR A 19 -18.09 1.12 -11.35
N GLU A 20 -19.36 1.08 -10.97
CA GLU A 20 -19.78 1.51 -9.65
C GLU A 20 -19.10 0.66 -8.57
N ALA A 21 -18.42 1.30 -7.64
CA ALA A 21 -17.67 0.64 -6.57
C ALA A 21 -17.50 1.55 -5.35
N TYR A 22 -17.40 0.93 -4.19
CA TYR A 22 -17.13 1.63 -2.93
C TYR A 22 -15.63 1.88 -2.67
N CYS A 23 -14.75 1.20 -3.40
CA CYS A 23 -13.30 1.34 -3.27
C CYS A 23 -12.63 1.24 -4.65
N TRP A 24 -11.75 2.18 -4.93
CA TRP A 24 -11.04 2.29 -6.20
C TRP A 24 -9.54 2.36 -5.93
N THR A 25 -8.77 1.52 -6.59
CA THR A 25 -7.32 1.61 -6.61
C THR A 25 -6.83 1.82 -8.03
N ALA A 26 -5.93 2.78 -8.24
CA ALA A 26 -5.40 3.11 -9.56
C ALA A 26 -3.92 3.47 -9.48
N HIS A 27 -3.20 3.22 -10.57
CA HIS A 27 -1.78 3.55 -10.68
C HIS A 27 -1.42 4.00 -12.10
N GLY A 28 -0.80 5.18 -12.21
CA GLY A 28 -0.15 5.66 -13.43
C GLY A 28 1.30 5.19 -13.48
N ARG A 29 1.54 4.00 -14.05
CA ARG A 29 2.89 3.41 -14.08
C ARG A 29 3.82 4.12 -15.05
N TYR A 30 4.98 4.51 -14.54
CA TYR A 30 6.16 4.83 -15.33
C TYR A 30 7.31 3.89 -14.93
N PRO A 31 7.72 2.92 -15.77
CA PRO A 31 8.76 1.97 -15.41
C PRO A 31 10.12 2.68 -15.39
N THR A 32 10.87 2.53 -14.29
CA THR A 32 12.21 3.10 -14.12
C THR A 32 13.29 2.05 -14.31
N ASN A 33 13.20 0.91 -13.67
CA ASN A 33 14.23 -0.14 -13.65
C ASN A 33 13.78 -1.45 -14.31
N THR A 34 12.51 -1.55 -14.74
CA THR A 34 11.97 -2.73 -15.40
C THR A 34 11.45 -2.40 -16.79
N PRO A 35 11.45 -3.37 -17.73
CA PRO A 35 10.80 -3.16 -19.03
C PRO A 35 9.34 -2.71 -18.88
N GLY A 36 8.92 -1.79 -19.73
CA GLY A 36 7.52 -1.38 -19.81
C GLY A 36 6.68 -2.46 -20.49
N TRP A 37 6.16 -3.41 -19.74
CA TRP A 37 5.31 -4.49 -20.24
C TRP A 37 4.07 -4.67 -19.37
N TRP A 38 3.05 -5.32 -19.91
CA TRP A 38 1.75 -5.48 -19.25
C TRP A 38 1.83 -6.21 -17.88
N GLY A 39 2.73 -7.20 -17.74
CA GLY A 39 2.88 -7.96 -16.50
C GLY A 39 3.39 -7.15 -15.31
N GLY A 40 3.93 -5.94 -15.56
CA GLY A 40 4.29 -5.01 -14.51
C GLY A 40 3.23 -3.95 -14.22
N ALA A 41 2.06 -4.00 -14.89
CA ALA A 41 0.99 -3.03 -14.67
C ALA A 41 0.32 -3.22 -13.31
N HIS A 42 -0.10 -2.15 -12.70
CA HIS A 42 -0.83 -2.10 -11.43
C HIS A 42 -2.32 -1.81 -11.66
N PRO A 43 -3.21 -2.16 -10.72
CA PRO A 43 -3.00 -2.89 -9.46
C PRO A 43 -2.62 -4.35 -9.66
N PHE A 44 -1.79 -4.88 -8.75
CA PHE A 44 -1.58 -6.33 -8.62
C PHE A 44 -2.68 -6.93 -7.77
N SER A 45 -3.45 -7.84 -8.35
CA SER A 45 -4.54 -8.52 -7.63
C SER A 45 -4.12 -9.94 -7.26
N LEU A 46 -4.31 -10.30 -6.01
CA LEU A 46 -4.10 -11.64 -5.48
C LEU A 46 -5.26 -11.98 -4.53
N LEU A 47 -6.12 -12.91 -4.95
CA LEU A 47 -7.35 -13.24 -4.22
C LEU A 47 -8.19 -11.97 -3.99
N GLU A 48 -8.41 -11.59 -2.74
CA GLU A 48 -9.15 -10.40 -2.33
C GLU A 48 -8.28 -9.14 -2.13
N TRP A 49 -6.96 -9.25 -2.35
CA TRP A 49 -6.02 -8.15 -2.20
C TRP A 49 -5.75 -7.45 -3.53
N SER A 50 -5.70 -6.14 -3.50
CA SER A 50 -5.29 -5.29 -4.64
C SER A 50 -4.19 -4.35 -4.18
N VAL A 51 -3.02 -4.40 -4.81
CA VAL A 51 -1.84 -3.62 -4.40
C VAL A 51 -1.43 -2.66 -5.50
N VAL A 52 -1.32 -1.39 -5.18
CA VAL A 52 -0.62 -0.39 -5.98
C VAL A 52 0.59 0.13 -5.23
N HIS A 53 1.68 0.37 -5.95
CA HIS A 53 2.96 0.77 -5.39
C HIS A 53 3.59 1.90 -6.22
N ASN A 54 4.05 2.93 -5.53
CA ASN A 54 4.89 3.98 -6.08
C ASN A 54 6.21 4.01 -5.33
N GLY A 55 7.29 3.60 -5.98
CA GLY A 55 8.62 3.56 -5.40
C GLY A 55 9.47 2.43 -5.93
N GLU A 56 10.50 2.11 -5.17
CA GLU A 56 11.46 1.03 -5.43
C GLU A 56 11.94 0.46 -4.10
N ILE A 57 11.75 -0.84 -3.85
CA ILE A 57 12.27 -1.47 -2.64
C ILE A 57 13.69 -2.01 -2.86
N SER A 58 14.64 -1.50 -2.10
CA SER A 58 16.03 -1.98 -2.12
C SER A 58 16.20 -3.38 -1.53
N SER A 59 15.22 -3.85 -0.76
CA SER A 59 15.18 -5.20 -0.18
C SER A 59 14.56 -6.26 -1.10
N TYR A 60 14.26 -5.93 -2.36
CA TYR A 60 13.54 -6.78 -3.32
C TYR A 60 14.01 -8.25 -3.33
N ASP A 61 15.30 -8.48 -3.54
CA ASP A 61 15.84 -9.84 -3.63
C ASP A 61 15.70 -10.64 -2.33
N ALA A 62 15.89 -9.99 -1.19
CA ALA A 62 15.74 -10.63 0.13
C ALA A 62 14.25 -10.97 0.40
N ASN A 63 13.36 -10.03 0.13
CA ASN A 63 11.91 -10.23 0.27
C ASN A 63 11.40 -11.32 -0.68
N ARG A 64 11.81 -11.27 -1.96
CA ARG A 64 11.47 -12.27 -2.97
C ARG A 64 11.84 -13.67 -2.53
N ARG A 65 13.12 -13.88 -2.16
CA ARG A 65 13.61 -15.19 -1.70
C ARG A 65 12.81 -15.69 -0.49
N CYS A 66 12.46 -14.78 0.42
CA CYS A 66 11.69 -15.14 1.60
C CYS A 66 10.28 -15.64 1.22
N VAL A 67 9.54 -14.93 0.37
CA VAL A 67 8.19 -15.37 -0.04
C VAL A 67 8.26 -16.64 -0.91
N GLU A 68 9.28 -16.79 -1.75
CA GLU A 68 9.51 -18.03 -2.53
C GLU A 68 9.74 -19.25 -1.62
N MET A 69 10.41 -19.10 -0.47
CA MET A 69 10.54 -20.16 0.53
C MET A 69 9.20 -20.60 1.13
N PHE A 70 8.21 -19.71 1.15
CA PHE A 70 6.84 -20.00 1.57
C PHE A 70 5.92 -20.51 0.45
N GLY A 71 6.51 -20.79 -0.74
CA GLY A 71 5.83 -21.41 -1.88
C GLY A 71 5.14 -20.44 -2.83
N TYR A 72 5.41 -19.14 -2.72
CA TYR A 72 5.00 -18.17 -3.76
C TYR A 72 5.95 -18.28 -4.96
N GLN A 73 5.46 -17.90 -6.14
CA GLN A 73 6.24 -17.88 -7.37
C GLN A 73 6.26 -16.46 -7.94
N CYS A 74 7.40 -15.79 -7.81
CA CYS A 74 7.59 -14.44 -8.31
C CYS A 74 8.01 -14.48 -9.79
N THR A 75 7.04 -14.39 -10.69
CA THR A 75 7.24 -14.56 -12.13
C THR A 75 7.26 -13.25 -12.92
N LEU A 76 6.72 -12.18 -12.34
CA LEU A 76 6.55 -10.89 -13.02
C LEU A 76 7.74 -9.95 -12.85
N GLN A 77 8.73 -10.34 -12.03
CA GLN A 77 9.98 -9.62 -11.81
C GLN A 77 9.78 -8.15 -11.38
N THR A 78 8.77 -7.90 -10.57
CA THR A 78 8.47 -6.58 -10.02
C THR A 78 8.34 -6.65 -8.51
N ASP A 79 8.76 -5.60 -7.83
CA ASP A 79 8.68 -5.47 -6.39
C ASP A 79 7.24 -5.43 -5.88
N THR A 80 6.31 -4.90 -6.66
CA THR A 80 4.89 -4.87 -6.31
C THR A 80 4.28 -6.28 -6.22
N GLU A 81 4.69 -7.22 -7.09
CA GLU A 81 4.31 -8.62 -6.98
C GLU A 81 4.74 -9.21 -5.62
N VAL A 82 5.98 -8.93 -5.24
CA VAL A 82 6.53 -9.40 -3.94
C VAL A 82 5.77 -8.78 -2.77
N MET A 83 5.41 -7.49 -2.85
CA MET A 83 4.60 -6.83 -1.83
C MET A 83 3.21 -7.47 -1.69
N ALA A 84 2.57 -7.84 -2.80
CA ALA A 84 1.27 -8.53 -2.76
C ALA A 84 1.39 -9.89 -2.06
N TYR A 85 2.46 -10.64 -2.33
CA TYR A 85 2.71 -11.92 -1.66
C TYR A 85 3.06 -11.75 -0.16
N ILE A 86 3.78 -10.70 0.21
CA ILE A 86 4.04 -10.38 1.62
C ILE A 86 2.73 -10.07 2.34
N ALA A 87 1.87 -9.24 1.76
CA ALA A 87 0.56 -8.91 2.34
C ALA A 87 -0.30 -10.16 2.53
N ASP A 88 -0.42 -11.01 1.50
CA ASP A 88 -1.15 -12.27 1.60
C ASP A 88 -0.57 -13.21 2.65
N TYR A 89 0.76 -13.33 2.70
CA TYR A 89 1.43 -14.17 3.70
C TYR A 89 1.14 -13.70 5.12
N LEU A 90 1.30 -12.42 5.40
CA LEU A 90 1.13 -11.87 6.75
C LEU A 90 -0.35 -11.88 7.17
N LEU A 91 -1.24 -11.40 6.32
CA LEU A 91 -2.66 -11.27 6.65
C LEU A 91 -3.39 -12.61 6.65
N ARG A 92 -3.31 -13.36 5.54
CA ARG A 92 -4.09 -14.58 5.37
C ARG A 92 -3.43 -15.81 5.98
N ARG A 93 -2.12 -16.03 5.76
CA ARG A 93 -1.45 -17.25 6.25
C ARG A 93 -0.99 -17.15 7.70
N GLN A 94 -0.55 -15.97 8.15
CA GLN A 94 -0.12 -15.75 9.53
C GLN A 94 -1.23 -15.20 10.42
N GLY A 95 -2.30 -14.66 9.83
CA GLY A 95 -3.44 -14.11 10.57
C GLY A 95 -3.12 -12.81 11.32
N LEU A 96 -2.10 -12.06 10.86
CA LEU A 96 -1.79 -10.76 11.45
C LEU A 96 -2.85 -9.73 11.10
N THR A 97 -3.03 -8.74 11.97
CA THR A 97 -3.87 -7.57 11.67
C THR A 97 -3.21 -6.67 10.62
N LEU A 98 -3.97 -5.71 10.09
CA LEU A 98 -3.43 -4.71 9.16
C LEU A 98 -2.33 -3.86 9.80
N GLU A 99 -2.53 -3.48 11.07
CA GLU A 99 -1.58 -2.71 11.87
C GLU A 99 -0.28 -3.49 12.14
N GLU A 100 -0.39 -4.78 12.44
CA GLU A 100 0.76 -5.66 12.62
C GLU A 100 1.50 -5.89 11.30
N THR A 101 0.76 -6.08 10.21
CA THR A 101 1.32 -6.20 8.86
C THR A 101 2.09 -4.94 8.47
N ALA A 102 1.54 -3.75 8.70
CA ALA A 102 2.24 -2.49 8.51
C ALA A 102 3.51 -2.40 9.36
N SER A 103 3.42 -2.84 10.63
CA SER A 103 4.56 -2.88 11.57
C SER A 103 5.66 -3.87 11.17
N VAL A 104 5.35 -4.89 10.37
CA VAL A 104 6.36 -5.77 9.76
C VAL A 104 6.95 -5.13 8.52
N MET A 105 6.11 -4.64 7.60
CA MET A 105 6.54 -4.09 6.30
C MET A 105 7.35 -2.80 6.47
N ALA A 106 6.95 -1.92 7.39
CA ALA A 106 7.62 -0.63 7.69
C ALA A 106 8.08 -0.54 9.15
N ALA A 107 8.71 -1.60 9.66
CA ALA A 107 9.06 -1.72 11.08
C ALA A 107 9.81 -0.48 11.62
N PRO A 108 9.39 0.09 12.76
CA PRO A 108 10.07 1.20 13.40
C PRO A 108 11.54 0.90 13.70
N PHE A 109 12.37 1.93 13.81
CA PHE A 109 13.76 1.76 14.23
C PHE A 109 13.86 1.22 15.67
N TRP A 110 14.93 0.51 15.97
CA TRP A 110 15.17 -0.02 17.33
C TRP A 110 15.15 1.08 18.38
N SER A 111 15.80 2.22 18.08
CA SER A 111 15.82 3.38 18.96
C SER A 111 14.44 4.02 19.18
N THR A 112 13.48 3.79 18.28
CA THR A 112 12.08 4.20 18.45
C THR A 112 11.36 3.20 19.35
N ILE A 113 11.53 1.90 19.10
CA ILE A 113 10.92 0.83 19.90
C ILE A 113 11.36 0.93 21.37
N GLU A 114 12.64 1.20 21.64
CA GLU A 114 13.19 1.35 23.00
C GLU A 114 12.55 2.48 23.82
N ARG A 115 11.87 3.42 23.16
CA ARG A 115 11.21 4.57 23.80
C ARG A 115 9.70 4.40 23.93
N MET A 116 9.15 3.30 23.43
CA MET A 116 7.73 2.99 23.50
C MET A 116 7.36 2.40 24.86
N GLU A 117 6.06 2.37 25.13
CA GLU A 117 5.54 1.65 26.28
C GLU A 117 5.96 0.17 26.25
N PRO A 118 6.29 -0.45 27.39
CA PRO A 118 6.93 -1.77 27.44
C PRO A 118 6.16 -2.86 26.67
N GLN A 119 4.83 -2.87 26.75
CA GLN A 119 4.00 -3.85 26.07
C GLN A 119 4.08 -3.71 24.53
N GLU A 120 4.03 -2.49 24.02
CA GLU A 120 4.14 -2.22 22.59
C GLU A 120 5.55 -2.48 22.08
N ALA A 121 6.57 -2.10 22.86
CA ALA A 121 7.98 -2.38 22.55
C ALA A 121 8.24 -3.90 22.45
N GLU A 122 7.67 -4.69 23.34
CA GLU A 122 7.78 -6.16 23.31
C GLU A 122 7.12 -6.72 22.06
N ARG A 123 5.89 -6.30 21.75
CA ARG A 123 5.13 -6.72 20.56
C ARG A 123 5.90 -6.42 19.26
N LEU A 124 6.38 -5.21 19.09
CA LEU A 124 7.12 -4.79 17.90
C LEU A 124 8.49 -5.49 17.81
N THR A 125 9.15 -5.71 18.94
CA THR A 125 10.39 -6.48 19.01
C THR A 125 10.16 -7.92 18.54
N TYR A 126 9.07 -8.54 18.97
CA TYR A 126 8.70 -9.88 18.53
C TYR A 126 8.47 -9.93 17.02
N LEU A 127 7.63 -9.05 16.47
CA LEU A 127 7.35 -9.00 15.03
C LEU A 127 8.62 -8.80 14.20
N ARG A 128 9.52 -7.89 14.63
CA ARG A 128 10.80 -7.67 13.94
C ARG A 128 11.78 -8.84 13.99
N LYS A 129 11.71 -9.66 15.04
CA LYS A 129 12.55 -10.86 15.18
C LYS A 129 11.97 -12.04 14.41
N VAL A 130 10.65 -12.17 14.33
CA VAL A 130 9.98 -13.28 13.65
C VAL A 130 9.95 -13.08 12.13
N PHE A 131 9.75 -11.84 11.66
CA PHE A 131 9.60 -11.51 10.23
C PHE A 131 10.70 -10.58 9.68
N PRO A 132 12.01 -10.76 10.00
CA PRO A 132 13.03 -9.79 9.64
C PRO A 132 13.19 -9.63 8.12
N SER A 133 12.99 -10.69 7.35
CA SER A 133 13.15 -10.72 5.89
C SER A 133 11.94 -10.18 5.12
N LEU A 134 10.86 -9.82 5.82
CA LEU A 134 9.67 -9.19 5.24
C LEU A 134 9.63 -7.68 5.47
N LEU A 135 10.62 -7.12 6.15
CA LEU A 135 10.83 -5.68 6.24
C LEU A 135 11.15 -5.13 4.84
N LEU A 136 10.39 -4.13 4.42
CA LEU A 136 10.63 -3.38 3.20
C LEU A 136 11.61 -2.24 3.47
N THR A 137 12.63 -2.11 2.64
CA THR A 137 13.57 -0.98 2.67
C THR A 137 13.61 -0.30 1.31
N GLY A 138 13.96 0.99 1.31
CA GLY A 138 13.91 1.86 0.14
C GLY A 138 12.67 2.76 0.16
N PRO A 139 12.57 3.67 -0.83
CA PRO A 139 11.43 4.58 -0.95
C PRO A 139 10.20 3.83 -1.48
N PHE A 140 9.13 3.74 -0.69
CA PHE A 140 7.87 3.17 -1.14
C PHE A 140 6.65 3.89 -0.57
N SER A 141 5.58 3.87 -1.34
CA SER A 141 4.23 4.21 -0.94
C SER A 141 3.29 3.18 -1.56
N ILE A 142 2.55 2.46 -0.74
CA ILE A 142 1.62 1.41 -1.17
C ILE A 142 0.21 1.71 -0.72
N ILE A 143 -0.76 1.27 -1.52
CA ILE A 143 -2.16 1.15 -1.13
C ILE A 143 -2.56 -0.31 -1.35
N LEU A 144 -3.03 -0.95 -0.30
CA LEU A 144 -3.57 -2.29 -0.28
C LEU A 144 -5.09 -2.19 -0.14
N GLY A 145 -5.81 -2.47 -1.23
CA GLY A 145 -7.27 -2.64 -1.19
C GLY A 145 -7.63 -4.05 -0.77
N PHE A 146 -8.70 -4.20 -0.02
CA PHE A 146 -9.24 -5.48 0.42
C PHE A 146 -10.77 -5.42 0.52
N SER A 147 -11.40 -6.59 0.68
CA SER A 147 -12.84 -6.63 0.93
C SER A 147 -13.17 -5.89 2.24
N GLY A 148 -13.85 -4.77 2.13
CA GLY A 148 -14.23 -3.94 3.28
C GLY A 148 -13.34 -2.74 3.53
N GLY A 149 -12.39 -2.38 2.65
CA GLY A 149 -11.62 -1.15 2.80
C GLY A 149 -10.27 -1.12 2.12
N LEU A 150 -9.40 -0.28 2.64
CA LEU A 150 -8.01 -0.17 2.18
C LEU A 150 -7.06 0.18 3.32
N MET A 151 -5.79 -0.15 3.13
CA MET A 151 -4.67 0.29 3.96
C MET A 151 -3.65 0.99 3.08
N ALA A 152 -3.24 2.19 3.46
CA ALA A 152 -2.13 2.89 2.83
C ALA A 152 -0.94 2.96 3.80
N LEU A 153 0.26 2.78 3.25
CA LEU A 153 1.50 2.76 4.04
C LEU A 153 2.65 3.29 3.20
N ASN A 154 3.46 4.16 3.76
CA ASN A 154 4.74 4.55 3.17
C ASN A 154 5.93 4.06 4.00
N ASP A 155 7.10 4.14 3.37
CA ASP A 155 8.34 3.74 4.01
C ASP A 155 8.57 4.50 5.33
N ARG A 156 9.25 3.84 6.26
CA ARG A 156 9.48 4.34 7.62
C ARG A 156 10.29 5.65 7.69
N LEU A 157 10.96 6.04 6.61
CA LEU A 157 11.70 7.31 6.48
C LEU A 157 10.88 8.39 5.76
N LYS A 158 9.72 8.01 5.20
CA LYS A 158 8.87 8.87 4.38
C LYS A 158 9.63 9.46 3.18
N LEU A 159 10.37 8.62 2.48
CA LEU A 159 11.09 9.00 1.25
C LEU A 159 10.13 9.20 0.08
N ARG A 160 8.98 8.50 0.10
CA ARG A 160 7.87 8.73 -0.83
C ARG A 160 6.76 9.55 -0.19
N SER A 161 6.15 10.42 -0.98
CA SER A 161 5.00 11.21 -0.56
C SER A 161 3.74 10.35 -0.51
N MET A 162 2.89 10.67 0.44
CA MET A 162 1.51 10.20 0.55
C MET A 162 0.71 11.29 1.22
N VAL A 163 -0.45 11.56 0.67
CA VAL A 163 -1.41 12.55 1.18
C VAL A 163 -2.76 11.89 1.29
N VAL A 164 -3.45 12.19 2.36
CA VAL A 164 -4.82 11.74 2.64
C VAL A 164 -5.71 12.96 2.72
N GLY A 165 -6.91 12.86 2.20
CA GLY A 165 -7.93 13.88 2.31
C GLY A 165 -9.29 13.24 2.58
N GLU A 166 -10.17 13.95 3.23
CA GLU A 166 -11.53 13.51 3.55
C GLU A 166 -12.56 14.49 3.04
N LYS A 167 -13.71 13.98 2.67
CA LYS A 167 -14.92 14.76 2.40
C LYS A 167 -16.15 13.90 2.68
N ASP A 168 -16.97 14.34 3.62
CA ASP A 168 -18.16 13.62 4.08
C ASP A 168 -17.81 12.20 4.56
N ASP A 169 -18.25 11.16 3.86
CA ASP A 169 -17.97 9.75 4.13
C ASP A 169 -16.92 9.14 3.17
N ARG A 170 -16.23 9.98 2.40
CA ARG A 170 -15.22 9.58 1.42
C ARG A 170 -13.82 9.89 1.91
N VAL A 171 -12.89 8.98 1.66
CA VAL A 171 -11.46 9.14 1.93
C VAL A 171 -10.69 9.01 0.62
N PHE A 172 -9.79 9.95 0.39
CA PHE A 172 -8.95 10.03 -0.80
C PHE A 172 -7.49 9.86 -0.38
N ILE A 173 -6.76 8.98 -1.05
CA ILE A 173 -5.34 8.77 -0.80
C ILE A 173 -4.59 8.86 -2.12
N SER A 174 -3.55 9.68 -2.16
CA SER A 174 -2.75 9.90 -3.35
C SER A 174 -1.29 10.18 -3.01
N SER A 175 -0.42 10.11 -4.01
CA SER A 175 0.96 10.59 -3.90
C SER A 175 1.05 12.10 -3.78
N GLU A 176 0.03 12.85 -4.28
CA GLU A 176 0.03 14.30 -4.33
C GLU A 176 -1.35 14.87 -3.98
N GLU A 177 -1.38 15.98 -3.22
CA GLU A 177 -2.61 16.71 -2.91
C GLU A 177 -3.33 17.20 -4.17
N ALA A 178 -2.60 17.62 -5.19
CA ALA A 178 -3.17 18.11 -6.44
C ALA A 178 -4.13 17.08 -7.09
N ALA A 179 -3.81 15.78 -7.00
CA ALA A 179 -4.68 14.72 -7.51
C ALA A 179 -5.98 14.62 -6.71
N ILE A 180 -5.91 14.76 -5.39
CA ILE A 180 -7.11 14.80 -4.52
C ILE A 180 -7.97 16.00 -4.87
N ARG A 181 -7.37 17.20 -5.03
CA ARG A 181 -8.09 18.44 -5.36
C ARG A 181 -8.72 18.42 -6.76
N VAL A 182 -8.21 17.62 -7.67
CA VAL A 182 -8.85 17.44 -9.00
C VAL A 182 -10.12 16.59 -8.88
N MET A 183 -10.10 15.58 -8.03
CA MET A 183 -11.25 14.69 -7.81
C MET A 183 -12.30 15.32 -6.90
N GLU A 184 -11.85 15.98 -5.84
CA GLU A 184 -12.69 16.62 -4.83
C GLU A 184 -12.06 17.97 -4.45
N PRO A 185 -12.45 19.08 -5.14
CA PRO A 185 -11.92 20.42 -4.88
C PRO A 185 -12.14 20.88 -3.44
N ASP A 186 -13.24 20.45 -2.83
CA ASP A 186 -13.66 20.81 -1.48
C ASP A 186 -13.22 19.78 -0.43
N ALA A 187 -12.22 18.94 -0.74
CA ALA A 187 -11.67 18.00 0.23
C ALA A 187 -11.19 18.74 1.49
N GLU A 188 -11.56 18.19 2.63
CA GLU A 188 -11.25 18.69 3.96
C GLU A 188 -10.19 17.79 4.62
N ASN A 189 -9.71 18.19 5.81
CA ASN A 189 -8.79 17.39 6.62
C ASN A 189 -7.64 16.77 5.80
N ILE A 190 -6.94 17.59 5.01
CA ILE A 190 -5.82 17.09 4.21
C ILE A 190 -4.57 17.00 5.09
N TRP A 191 -4.00 15.79 5.15
CA TRP A 191 -2.76 15.56 5.91
C TRP A 191 -1.84 14.56 5.21
N ALA A 192 -0.61 14.54 5.68
CA ALA A 192 0.37 13.56 5.23
C ALA A 192 0.76 12.66 6.42
N PRO A 193 0.48 11.34 6.38
CA PRO A 193 0.81 10.43 7.47
C PRO A 193 2.32 10.39 7.72
N MET A 194 2.73 10.02 8.92
CA MET A 194 4.15 9.85 9.26
C MET A 194 4.74 8.62 8.54
N GLY A 195 6.07 8.57 8.45
CA GLY A 195 6.75 7.41 7.87
C GLY A 195 6.47 6.14 8.67
N GLY A 196 6.01 5.08 7.99
CA GLY A 196 5.63 3.81 8.60
C GLY A 196 4.30 3.83 9.35
N GLU A 197 3.59 4.94 9.35
CA GLU A 197 2.24 5.04 9.94
C GLU A 197 1.20 4.55 8.92
N PRO A 198 0.44 3.48 9.22
CA PRO A 198 -0.61 3.01 8.34
C PRO A 198 -1.86 3.90 8.43
N VAL A 199 -2.44 4.21 7.28
CA VAL A 199 -3.79 4.78 7.18
C VAL A 199 -4.73 3.65 6.80
N ILE A 200 -5.63 3.27 7.70
CA ILE A 200 -6.57 2.18 7.49
C ILE A 200 -7.98 2.74 7.41
N VAL A 201 -8.61 2.53 6.27
CA VAL A 201 -9.98 2.94 5.99
C VAL A 201 -10.85 1.70 5.89
N ARG A 202 -11.92 1.66 6.67
CA ARG A 202 -12.89 0.57 6.66
C ARG A 202 -14.25 1.10 6.20
N LEU A 203 -14.93 0.32 5.39
CA LEU A 203 -16.31 0.62 5.00
C LEU A 203 -17.21 0.56 6.23
N LYS A 204 -18.21 1.43 6.26
CA LYS A 204 -19.27 1.36 7.28
C LYS A 204 -20.07 0.07 7.10
N GLU A 205 -20.46 -0.55 8.21
CA GLU A 205 -21.34 -1.72 8.18
C GLU A 205 -22.62 -1.42 7.37
N GLY A 206 -23.00 -2.32 6.47
CA GLY A 206 -24.17 -2.16 5.62
C GLY A 206 -23.92 -1.44 4.28
N THR A 207 -22.67 -1.23 3.88
CA THR A 207 -22.31 -0.57 2.62
C THR A 207 -22.25 -1.56 1.42
N TYR A 208 -22.49 -2.86 1.59
CA TYR A 208 -22.56 -3.90 0.53
C TYR A 208 -23.83 -4.71 0.60
#